data_9c41419197e67285e46b5b7d0b0e92eb
#
_entry.id   9c41419197e67285e46b5b7d0b0e92eb
#
_cell.length_a   1.000
_cell.length_b   1.000
_cell.length_c   1.000
_cell.angle_alpha   90.00
_cell.angle_beta   90.00
_cell.angle_gamma   90.00
#
_symmetry.space_group_name_H-M   'P 1'
#
loop_
_entity.id
_entity.type
_entity.pdbx_description
1 polymer ?
#
loop_
_entity_poly.entity_id
_entity_poly.type
_entity_poly.pdbx_seq_one_letter_code
_entity_poly.pdbx_strand_id
1 'polypeptide(L)'
;GDKMLTLTCPKVMIDHHLYPSDFADFIVSVPEASSTCELVYDVLSTFNFQLSTDIATCLYTGLMTDTGNFSYNSNRPQIYPMIATLIEAGVDKDAIYNAVFNQYSVDRMKLVGYCLYQKMRVFPEHHTALIYLSRKELYRFNFQKGDAEGIVNMPLQSKDIHYSVFMREDKATPDEMEKNG
;
A
#
# COMPACT_ATOMS: atom_id res chain seq x y z
N GLY A 1 14.26 11.82 4.71
CA GLY A 1 14.32 12.54 5.88
C GLY A 1 15.27 13.71 5.93
N ASP A 2 16.46 13.51 6.43
CA ASP A 2 17.35 14.59 6.92
C ASP A 2 17.74 15.63 5.87
N LYS A 3 17.83 15.23 4.60
CA LYS A 3 18.13 16.18 3.51
C LYS A 3 17.07 17.27 3.32
N MET A 4 15.81 16.99 3.64
CA MET A 4 14.75 18.00 3.54
C MET A 4 14.84 19.05 4.64
N LEU A 5 15.34 18.69 5.81
CA LEU A 5 15.50 19.61 6.93
C LEU A 5 16.55 20.69 6.67
N THR A 6 17.54 20.40 5.81
CA THR A 6 18.63 21.34 5.46
C THR A 6 18.30 22.29 4.33
N LEU A 7 17.16 22.13 3.64
CA LEU A 7 16.74 23.03 2.57
C LEU A 7 16.31 24.39 3.15
N THR A 8 16.71 25.46 2.47
CA THR A 8 16.39 26.85 2.85
C THR A 8 15.13 27.41 2.16
N CYS A 9 14.58 26.68 1.17
CA CYS A 9 13.34 27.08 0.51
C CYS A 9 12.12 26.78 1.40
N PRO A 10 11.00 27.49 1.21
CA PRO A 10 9.74 27.17 1.85
C PRO A 10 9.33 25.72 1.59
N LYS A 11 8.86 25.05 2.63
CA LYS A 11 8.41 23.65 2.60
C LYS A 11 6.91 23.58 2.79
N VAL A 12 6.26 22.85 1.93
CA VAL A 12 4.82 22.53 2.04
C VAL A 12 4.70 21.03 2.25
N MET A 13 3.87 20.64 3.21
CA MET A 13 3.50 19.24 3.43
C MET A 13 2.01 19.06 3.17
N ILE A 14 1.67 18.06 2.37
CA ILE A 14 0.28 17.59 2.18
C ILE A 14 0.24 16.15 2.68
N ASP A 15 -0.56 15.87 3.67
CA ASP A 15 -0.57 14.57 4.36
C ASP A 15 -1.97 14.20 4.87
N HIS A 16 -2.26 12.90 4.95
CA HIS A 16 -3.49 12.38 5.53
C HIS A 16 -3.25 11.40 6.70
N HIS A 17 -2.01 11.28 7.18
CA HIS A 17 -1.71 10.43 8.33
C HIS A 17 -2.08 11.11 9.66
N LEU A 18 -2.35 10.29 10.69
CA LEU A 18 -2.78 10.77 12.02
C LEU A 18 -1.71 11.60 12.76
N TYR A 19 -0.43 11.37 12.45
CA TYR A 19 0.69 12.00 13.16
C TYR A 19 1.69 12.57 12.17
N PRO A 20 1.36 13.71 11.52
CA PRO A 20 2.27 14.36 10.58
C PRO A 20 3.52 14.88 11.27
N SER A 21 4.66 14.83 10.58
CA SER A 21 5.92 15.41 11.09
C SER A 21 5.87 16.94 11.00
N ASP A 22 6.36 17.63 12.04
CA ASP A 22 6.41 19.08 12.11
C ASP A 22 7.74 19.64 11.56
N PHE A 23 7.92 19.59 10.24
CA PHE A 23 9.14 20.08 9.56
C PHE A 23 8.87 21.10 8.46
N ALA A 24 7.61 21.31 8.09
CA ALA A 24 7.23 22.14 6.97
C ALA A 24 6.71 23.51 7.42
N ASP A 25 6.93 24.51 6.61
CA ASP A 25 6.48 25.89 6.87
C ASP A 25 4.96 26.05 6.68
N PHE A 26 4.38 25.22 5.78
CA PHE A 26 2.94 25.14 5.53
C PHE A 26 2.50 23.68 5.54
N ILE A 27 1.41 23.40 6.25
CA ILE A 27 0.91 22.03 6.44
C ILE A 27 -0.57 21.98 6.06
N VAL A 28 -0.89 21.05 5.13
CA VAL A 28 -2.26 20.61 4.83
C VAL A 28 -2.35 19.16 5.30
N SER A 29 -2.91 18.93 6.48
CA SER A 29 -3.08 17.59 7.06
C SER A 29 -4.55 17.34 7.37
N VAL A 30 -5.11 16.32 6.72
CA VAL A 30 -6.53 15.94 6.88
C VAL A 30 -6.59 14.40 7.02
N PRO A 31 -6.53 13.89 8.26
CA PRO A 31 -6.53 12.45 8.51
C PRO A 31 -7.77 11.71 8.01
N GLU A 32 -8.88 12.42 7.84
CA GLU A 32 -10.13 11.87 7.31
C GLU A 32 -10.12 11.70 5.80
N ALA A 33 -9.16 12.29 5.08
CA ALA A 33 -9.04 12.12 3.64
C ALA A 33 -8.74 10.66 3.29
N SER A 34 -9.26 10.19 2.18
CA SER A 34 -9.07 8.81 1.71
C SER A 34 -7.64 8.54 1.25
N SER A 35 -6.94 9.58 0.81
CA SER A 35 -5.54 9.55 0.41
C SER A 35 -4.94 10.95 0.34
N THR A 36 -3.63 11.06 0.35
CA THR A 36 -2.94 12.32 0.03
C THR A 36 -3.30 12.82 -1.39
N CYS A 37 -3.60 11.92 -2.34
CA CYS A 37 -4.00 12.28 -3.69
C CYS A 37 -5.37 13.00 -3.74
N GLU A 38 -6.30 12.70 -2.81
CA GLU A 38 -7.53 13.48 -2.63
C GLU A 38 -7.19 14.94 -2.30
N LEU A 39 -6.30 15.17 -1.34
CA LEU A 39 -5.89 16.51 -0.92
C LEU A 39 -5.15 17.28 -2.03
N VAL A 40 -4.29 16.59 -2.78
CA VAL A 40 -3.61 17.21 -3.93
C VAL A 40 -4.62 17.60 -5.01
N TYR A 41 -5.62 16.77 -5.28
CA TYR A 41 -6.72 17.13 -6.20
C TYR A 41 -7.47 18.38 -5.73
N ASP A 42 -7.80 18.47 -4.45
CA ASP A 42 -8.51 19.63 -3.88
C ASP A 42 -7.68 20.90 -4.04
N VAL A 43 -6.38 20.84 -3.78
CA VAL A 43 -5.45 21.97 -4.00
C VAL A 43 -5.44 22.38 -5.46
N LEU A 44 -5.27 21.43 -6.40
CA LEU A 44 -5.27 21.72 -7.83
C LEU A 44 -6.60 22.34 -8.29
N SER A 45 -7.72 21.82 -7.79
CA SER A 45 -9.06 22.31 -8.10
C SER A 45 -9.29 23.74 -7.60
N THR A 46 -8.75 24.09 -6.41
CA THR A 46 -8.83 25.45 -5.85
C THR A 46 -8.16 26.49 -6.76
N PHE A 47 -7.11 26.09 -7.48
CA PHE A 47 -6.41 26.95 -8.45
C PHE A 47 -6.96 26.83 -9.87
N ASN A 48 -8.07 26.13 -10.10
CA ASN A 48 -8.61 25.84 -11.43
C ASN A 48 -7.56 25.22 -12.37
N PHE A 49 -6.70 24.37 -11.83
CA PHE A 49 -5.63 23.74 -12.60
C PHE A 49 -6.24 22.72 -13.60
N GLN A 50 -5.83 22.82 -14.84
CA GLN A 50 -6.30 21.90 -15.88
C GLN A 50 -5.59 20.55 -15.75
N LEU A 51 -6.36 19.49 -15.51
CA LEU A 51 -5.84 18.13 -15.38
C LEU A 51 -5.46 17.58 -16.76
N SER A 52 -4.19 17.20 -16.92
CA SER A 52 -3.79 16.33 -18.02
C SER A 52 -4.12 14.87 -17.66
N THR A 53 -4.21 13.99 -18.65
CA THR A 53 -4.42 12.55 -18.46
C THR A 53 -3.32 11.94 -17.54
N ASP A 54 -2.07 12.39 -17.65
CA ASP A 54 -0.98 11.89 -16.81
C ASP A 54 -1.17 12.27 -15.33
N ILE A 55 -1.54 13.53 -15.06
CA ILE A 55 -1.84 13.99 -13.69
C ILE A 55 -3.03 13.23 -13.14
N ALA A 56 -4.11 13.13 -13.91
CA ALA A 56 -5.31 12.39 -13.53
C ALA A 56 -5.01 10.91 -13.24
N THR A 57 -4.15 10.27 -14.05
CA THR A 57 -3.70 8.89 -13.85
C THR A 57 -2.94 8.73 -12.53
N CYS A 58 -2.03 9.66 -12.20
CA CYS A 58 -1.30 9.63 -10.93
C CYS A 58 -2.24 9.79 -9.73
N LEU A 59 -3.16 10.76 -9.78
CA LEU A 59 -4.13 11.01 -8.70
C LEU A 59 -5.07 9.81 -8.50
N TYR A 60 -5.59 9.25 -9.59
CA TYR A 60 -6.44 8.06 -9.53
C TYR A 60 -5.69 6.86 -8.95
N THR A 61 -4.46 6.62 -9.39
CA THR A 61 -3.66 5.51 -8.90
C THR A 61 -3.42 5.60 -7.40
N GLY A 62 -3.03 6.77 -6.88
CA GLY A 62 -2.82 6.97 -5.45
C GLY A 62 -4.12 6.79 -4.65
N LEU A 63 -5.24 7.35 -5.11
CA LEU A 63 -6.53 7.17 -4.46
C LEU A 63 -6.96 5.69 -4.44
N MET A 64 -6.80 4.98 -5.56
CA MET A 64 -7.14 3.57 -5.71
C MET A 64 -6.28 2.68 -4.78
N THR A 65 -4.99 2.93 -4.69
CA THR A 65 -4.08 2.11 -3.86
C THR A 65 -4.33 2.33 -2.38
N ASP A 66 -4.50 3.56 -1.91
CA ASP A 66 -4.73 3.90 -0.51
C ASP A 66 -6.10 3.43 0.01
N THR A 67 -7.06 3.25 -0.89
CA THR A 67 -8.41 2.75 -0.56
C THR A 67 -8.59 1.25 -0.84
N GLY A 68 -7.53 0.54 -1.21
CA GLY A 68 -7.62 -0.87 -1.59
C GLY A 68 -8.66 -1.11 -2.68
N ASN A 69 -8.57 -0.38 -3.76
CA ASN A 69 -9.56 -0.36 -4.84
C ASN A 69 -10.97 -0.02 -4.33
N PHE A 70 -11.07 1.03 -3.51
CA PHE A 70 -12.32 1.54 -2.92
C PHE A 70 -13.03 0.55 -1.99
N SER A 71 -12.30 -0.40 -1.42
CA SER A 71 -12.84 -1.41 -0.49
C SER A 71 -12.85 -0.93 0.97
N TYR A 72 -12.01 0.03 1.32
CA TYR A 72 -11.94 0.64 2.64
C TYR A 72 -11.55 2.13 2.53
N ASN A 73 -11.70 2.88 3.61
CA ASN A 73 -11.42 4.33 3.68
C ASN A 73 -11.98 5.14 2.50
N SER A 74 -13.12 4.70 1.94
CA SER A 74 -13.75 5.28 0.74
C SER A 74 -15.21 5.70 0.97
N ASN A 75 -15.65 5.86 2.22
CA ASN A 75 -17.01 6.28 2.56
C ASN A 75 -17.22 7.80 2.47
N ARG A 76 -16.23 8.56 1.98
CA ARG A 76 -16.32 10.00 1.76
C ARG A 76 -17.03 10.26 0.41
N PRO A 77 -18.22 10.87 0.40
CA PRO A 77 -18.96 11.10 -0.86
C PRO A 77 -18.18 11.95 -1.87
N GLN A 78 -17.29 12.82 -1.40
CA GLN A 78 -16.50 13.75 -2.21
C GLN A 78 -15.55 13.08 -3.19
N ILE A 79 -15.06 11.87 -2.88
CA ILE A 79 -14.14 11.17 -3.78
C ILE A 79 -14.82 10.68 -5.08
N TYR A 80 -16.12 10.43 -5.07
CA TYR A 80 -16.80 9.86 -6.23
C TYR A 80 -16.94 10.87 -7.39
N PRO A 81 -17.35 12.13 -7.18
CA PRO A 81 -17.24 13.15 -8.22
C PRO A 81 -15.81 13.38 -8.70
N MET A 82 -14.83 13.36 -7.80
CA MET A 82 -13.41 13.41 -8.15
C MET A 82 -13.06 12.27 -9.12
N ILE A 83 -13.39 11.02 -8.79
CA ILE A 83 -13.14 9.86 -9.65
C ILE A 83 -13.78 10.05 -11.03
N ALA A 84 -15.02 10.54 -11.10
CA ALA A 84 -15.70 10.83 -12.36
C ALA A 84 -14.90 11.83 -13.20
N THR A 85 -14.46 12.94 -12.60
CA THR A 85 -13.63 13.95 -13.26
C THR A 85 -12.30 13.39 -13.77
N LEU A 86 -11.64 12.52 -12.97
CA LEU A 86 -10.39 11.89 -13.38
C LEU A 86 -10.60 10.96 -14.59
N ILE A 87 -11.69 10.20 -14.61
CA ILE A 87 -12.05 9.34 -15.75
C ILE A 87 -12.37 10.19 -17.00
N GLU A 88 -13.10 11.30 -16.85
CA GLU A 88 -13.36 12.25 -17.93
C GLU A 88 -12.08 12.86 -18.50
N ALA A 89 -11.05 13.04 -17.67
CA ALA A 89 -9.71 13.48 -18.09
C ALA A 89 -8.91 12.40 -18.85
N GLY A 90 -9.49 11.21 -19.05
CA GLY A 90 -8.92 10.14 -19.87
C GLY A 90 -8.21 9.03 -19.11
N VAL A 91 -8.49 8.86 -17.82
CA VAL A 91 -7.93 7.75 -17.02
C VAL A 91 -8.51 6.42 -17.48
N ASP A 92 -7.61 5.49 -17.85
CA ASP A 92 -7.95 4.07 -18.06
C ASP A 92 -7.80 3.30 -16.73
N LYS A 93 -8.89 3.25 -15.96
CA LYS A 93 -8.93 2.59 -14.66
C LYS A 93 -8.63 1.08 -14.73
N ASP A 94 -9.00 0.42 -15.82
CA ASP A 94 -8.81 -1.03 -15.98
C ASP A 94 -7.34 -1.34 -16.27
N ALA A 95 -6.67 -0.52 -17.09
CA ALA A 95 -5.24 -0.61 -17.30
C ALA A 95 -4.46 -0.38 -16.00
N ILE A 96 -4.85 0.63 -15.19
CA ILE A 96 -4.22 0.90 -13.89
C ILE A 96 -4.42 -0.29 -12.94
N TYR A 97 -5.66 -0.79 -12.81
CA TYR A 97 -5.95 -1.94 -11.97
C TYR A 97 -5.08 -3.15 -12.34
N ASN A 98 -5.00 -3.46 -13.63
CA ASN A 98 -4.17 -4.55 -14.12
C ASN A 98 -2.69 -4.33 -13.84
N ALA A 99 -2.18 -3.11 -14.02
CA ALA A 99 -0.79 -2.77 -13.75
C ALA A 99 -0.42 -2.83 -12.27
N VAL A 100 -1.37 -2.58 -11.35
CA VAL A 100 -1.13 -2.57 -9.90
C VAL A 100 -1.40 -3.93 -9.26
N PHE A 101 -2.53 -4.57 -9.59
CA PHE A 101 -3.00 -5.75 -8.86
C PHE A 101 -2.80 -7.08 -9.61
N ASN A 102 -2.61 -7.07 -10.94
CA ASN A 102 -2.52 -8.28 -11.75
C ASN A 102 -1.11 -8.54 -12.30
N GLN A 103 -0.06 -8.10 -11.59
CA GLN A 103 1.34 -8.27 -11.99
C GLN A 103 2.08 -9.36 -11.19
N TYR A 104 1.35 -10.21 -10.51
CA TYR A 104 1.98 -11.21 -9.65
C TYR A 104 2.60 -12.35 -10.43
N SER A 105 3.83 -12.72 -10.08
CA SER A 105 4.50 -13.89 -10.63
C SER A 105 3.79 -15.19 -10.23
N VAL A 106 3.96 -16.23 -11.02
CA VAL A 106 3.47 -17.58 -10.68
C VAL A 106 4.10 -18.07 -9.37
N ASP A 107 5.37 -17.74 -9.12
CA ASP A 107 6.06 -18.11 -7.88
C ASP A 107 5.42 -17.44 -6.66
N ARG A 108 5.05 -16.15 -6.76
CA ARG A 108 4.29 -15.46 -5.72
C ARG A 108 2.91 -16.10 -5.50
N MET A 109 2.19 -16.46 -6.55
CA MET A 109 0.89 -17.13 -6.41
C MET A 109 1.02 -18.47 -5.68
N LYS A 110 2.06 -19.26 -6.00
CA LYS A 110 2.36 -20.52 -5.31
C LYS A 110 2.76 -20.28 -3.85
N LEU A 111 3.55 -19.23 -3.57
CA LEU A 111 3.92 -18.83 -2.22
C LEU A 111 2.69 -18.48 -1.39
N VAL A 112 1.77 -17.68 -1.92
CA VAL A 112 0.51 -17.32 -1.26
C VAL A 112 -0.31 -18.58 -0.94
N GLY A 113 -0.51 -19.47 -1.89
CA GLY A 113 -1.19 -20.75 -1.67
C GLY A 113 -0.52 -21.59 -0.58
N TYR A 114 0.81 -21.65 -0.58
CA TYR A 114 1.58 -22.33 0.45
C TYR A 114 1.41 -21.69 1.83
N CYS A 115 1.46 -20.36 1.91
CA CYS A 115 1.23 -19.61 3.14
C CYS A 115 -0.13 -19.93 3.74
N LEU A 116 -1.19 -19.86 2.95
CA LEU A 116 -2.55 -20.05 3.44
C LEU A 116 -2.86 -21.51 3.78
N TYR A 117 -2.43 -22.47 2.96
CA TYR A 117 -2.78 -23.88 3.13
C TYR A 117 -1.83 -24.61 4.09
N GLN A 118 -0.53 -24.37 4.01
CA GLN A 118 0.47 -25.15 4.75
C GLN A 118 1.01 -24.45 5.99
N LYS A 119 1.08 -23.12 5.97
CA LYS A 119 1.79 -22.35 7.00
C LYS A 119 0.87 -21.62 7.96
N MET A 120 -0.35 -21.30 7.54
CA MET A 120 -1.29 -20.60 8.39
C MET A 120 -1.71 -21.48 9.57
N ARG A 121 -1.42 -20.99 10.77
CA ARG A 121 -1.90 -21.57 12.03
C ARG A 121 -2.97 -20.66 12.60
N VAL A 122 -4.11 -21.23 12.93
CA VAL A 122 -5.22 -20.48 13.52
C VAL A 122 -5.29 -20.82 15.01
N PHE A 123 -5.43 -19.80 15.82
CA PHE A 123 -5.66 -19.87 17.27
C PHE A 123 -7.07 -19.34 17.54
N PRO A 124 -8.09 -20.23 17.52
CA PRO A 124 -9.50 -19.82 17.59
C PRO A 124 -9.83 -19.05 18.87
N GLU A 125 -9.25 -19.45 20.00
CA GLU A 125 -9.44 -18.81 21.30
C GLU A 125 -8.95 -17.36 21.36
N HIS A 126 -8.07 -16.98 20.42
CA HIS A 126 -7.51 -15.62 20.30
C HIS A 126 -7.95 -14.92 19.01
N HIS A 127 -8.83 -15.52 18.22
CA HIS A 127 -9.22 -15.01 16.90
C HIS A 127 -8.02 -14.60 16.04
N THR A 128 -6.93 -15.36 16.12
CA THR A 128 -5.62 -15.00 15.56
C THR A 128 -5.14 -16.02 14.53
N ALA A 129 -4.59 -15.53 13.44
CA ALA A 129 -3.82 -16.31 12.48
C ALA A 129 -2.34 -15.93 12.50
N LEU A 130 -1.47 -16.94 12.42
CA LEU A 130 -0.02 -16.76 12.32
C LEU A 130 0.50 -17.47 11.08
N ILE A 131 1.27 -16.77 10.28
CA ILE A 131 2.02 -17.32 9.15
C ILE A 131 3.51 -17.05 9.39
N TYR A 132 4.33 -18.08 9.32
CA TYR A 132 5.78 -17.96 9.44
C TYR A 132 6.48 -18.64 8.27
N LEU A 133 7.44 -17.95 7.65
CA LEU A 133 8.28 -18.46 6.57
C LEU A 133 9.74 -18.48 6.98
N SER A 134 10.35 -19.66 6.86
CA SER A 134 11.80 -19.82 6.99
C SER A 134 12.51 -19.33 5.73
N ARG A 135 13.80 -19.04 5.87
CA ARG A 135 14.68 -18.67 4.75
C ARG A 135 14.67 -19.76 3.63
N LYS A 136 14.68 -21.04 4.02
CA LYS A 136 14.62 -22.16 3.08
C LYS A 136 13.34 -22.15 2.23
N GLU A 137 12.22 -21.80 2.83
CA GLU A 137 10.94 -21.68 2.13
C GLU A 137 10.93 -20.48 1.19
N LEU A 138 11.50 -19.35 1.60
CA LEU A 138 11.66 -18.18 0.73
C LEU A 138 12.48 -18.52 -0.53
N TYR A 139 13.58 -19.26 -0.40
CA TYR A 139 14.37 -19.73 -1.55
C TYR A 139 13.58 -20.70 -2.44
N ARG A 140 12.84 -21.62 -1.85
CA ARG A 140 12.01 -22.60 -2.60
C ARG A 140 11.02 -21.92 -3.56
N PHE A 141 10.48 -20.76 -3.17
CA PHE A 141 9.51 -20.02 -3.98
C PHE A 141 10.14 -18.83 -4.73
N ASN A 142 11.47 -18.80 -4.87
CA ASN A 142 12.17 -17.71 -5.57
C ASN A 142 11.72 -16.31 -5.12
N PHE A 143 11.57 -16.13 -3.80
CA PHE A 143 11.00 -14.96 -3.17
C PHE A 143 11.70 -13.66 -3.60
N GLN A 144 10.94 -12.71 -4.09
CA GLN A 144 11.40 -11.38 -4.45
C GLN A 144 10.87 -10.32 -3.46
N LYS A 145 11.54 -9.16 -3.44
CA LYS A 145 11.06 -8.02 -2.66
C LYS A 145 9.66 -7.63 -3.16
N GLY A 146 8.69 -7.54 -2.25
CA GLY A 146 7.28 -7.27 -2.58
C GLY A 146 6.38 -8.50 -2.53
N ASP A 147 6.90 -9.74 -2.69
CA ASP A 147 6.08 -10.95 -2.72
C ASP A 147 5.30 -11.22 -1.42
N ALA A 148 5.78 -10.70 -0.29
CA ALA A 148 5.08 -10.82 1.00
C ALA A 148 3.94 -9.81 1.18
N GLU A 149 3.85 -8.83 0.30
CA GLU A 149 2.89 -7.73 0.44
C GLU A 149 1.45 -8.24 0.37
N GLY A 150 0.65 -7.83 1.34
CA GLY A 150 -0.76 -8.23 1.44
C GLY A 150 -1.00 -9.63 2.02
N ILE A 151 0.01 -10.53 2.14
CA ILE A 151 -0.19 -11.88 2.72
C ILE A 151 -0.76 -11.79 4.14
N VAL A 152 -0.29 -10.85 4.95
CA VAL A 152 -0.76 -10.65 6.33
C VAL A 152 -2.25 -10.29 6.40
N ASN A 153 -2.80 -9.68 5.36
CA ASN A 153 -4.20 -9.26 5.34
C ASN A 153 -5.16 -10.37 4.89
N MET A 154 -4.66 -11.42 4.24
CA MET A 154 -5.50 -12.49 3.70
C MET A 154 -6.29 -13.26 4.77
N PRO A 155 -5.70 -13.63 5.92
CA PRO A 155 -6.47 -14.30 6.98
C PRO A 155 -7.60 -13.44 7.55
N LEU A 156 -7.47 -12.10 7.54
CA LEU A 156 -8.49 -11.17 8.03
C LEU A 156 -9.77 -11.17 7.19
N GLN A 157 -9.77 -11.82 6.01
CA GLN A 157 -10.98 -12.04 5.21
C GLN A 157 -11.92 -13.09 5.84
N SER A 158 -11.43 -13.88 6.79
CA SER A 158 -12.26 -14.80 7.57
C SER A 158 -12.98 -14.03 8.69
N LYS A 159 -14.29 -14.27 8.83
CA LYS A 159 -15.09 -13.69 9.92
C LYS A 159 -14.62 -14.09 11.34
N ASP A 160 -13.88 -15.18 11.43
CA ASP A 160 -13.43 -15.76 12.70
C ASP A 160 -12.01 -15.28 13.10
N ILE A 161 -11.33 -14.51 12.23
CA ILE A 161 -9.96 -14.04 12.46
C ILE A 161 -9.97 -12.51 12.54
N HIS A 162 -9.58 -11.98 13.72
CA HIS A 162 -9.51 -10.55 13.98
C HIS A 162 -8.07 -10.02 13.98
N TYR A 163 -7.10 -10.90 14.19
CA TYR A 163 -5.68 -10.58 14.21
C TYR A 163 -4.90 -11.49 13.27
N SER A 164 -3.98 -10.92 12.54
CA SER A 164 -3.10 -11.67 11.65
C SER A 164 -1.66 -11.25 11.84
N VAL A 165 -0.78 -12.24 11.97
CA VAL A 165 0.66 -12.03 12.13
C VAL A 165 1.38 -12.76 11.01
N PHE A 166 2.22 -12.03 10.29
CA PHE A 166 3.12 -12.58 9.30
C PHE A 166 4.57 -12.35 9.71
N MET A 167 5.33 -13.41 9.80
CA MET A 167 6.75 -13.36 10.12
C MET A 167 7.56 -14.09 9.04
N ARG A 168 8.75 -13.61 8.76
CA ARG A 168 9.71 -14.28 7.88
C ARG A 168 11.12 -14.09 8.38
N GLU A 169 11.98 -15.05 8.09
CA GLU A 169 13.41 -14.88 8.29
C GLU A 169 13.97 -13.90 7.25
N ASP A 170 14.85 -13.01 7.69
CA ASP A 170 15.55 -12.12 6.77
C ASP A 170 16.60 -12.88 5.93
N LYS A 171 17.05 -12.23 4.85
CA LYS A 171 18.21 -12.73 4.11
C LYS A 171 19.40 -12.82 5.06
N ALA A 172 20.21 -13.89 4.91
CA ALA A 172 21.47 -13.99 5.66
C ALA A 172 22.31 -12.74 5.43
N THR A 173 22.82 -12.16 6.51
CA THR A 173 23.87 -11.15 6.39
C THR A 173 25.13 -11.80 5.82
N PRO A 174 26.05 -11.03 5.17
CA PRO A 174 27.31 -11.59 4.66
C PRO A 174 28.06 -12.42 5.70
N ASP A 175 28.07 -11.99 6.98
CA ASP A 175 28.72 -12.68 8.10
C ASP A 175 28.07 -14.03 8.46
N GLU A 176 26.77 -14.20 8.21
CA GLU A 176 26.06 -15.47 8.43
C GLU A 176 26.27 -16.44 7.25
N MET A 177 26.54 -15.93 6.05
CA MET A 177 26.86 -16.78 4.89
C MET A 177 28.24 -17.41 5.01
N GLU A 178 29.25 -16.69 5.58
CA GLU A 178 30.58 -17.22 5.83
C GLU A 178 30.62 -18.30 6.92
N LYS A 179 29.70 -18.28 7.88
CA LYS A 179 29.67 -19.25 8.98
C LYS A 179 29.01 -20.59 8.63
N ASN A 180 28.28 -20.67 7.53
CA ASN A 180 27.49 -21.86 7.11
C ASN A 180 27.93 -22.46 5.76
N GLY A 181 29.08 -22.04 5.23
CA GLY A 181 29.69 -22.55 3.99
C GLY A 181 30.68 -23.66 4.18
#